data_e2fb7be59cd45f3913430fcf9d48fe9c
#
_entry.id   e2fb7be59cd45f3913430fcf9d48fe9c
#
_cell.length_a   1.000
_cell.length_b   1.000
_cell.length_c   1.000
_cell.angle_alpha   90.00
_cell.angle_beta   90.00
_cell.angle_gamma   90.00
#
_symmetry.space_group_name_H-M   'P 1'
#
loop_
_entity.id
_entity.type
_entity.pdbx_description
1 polymer ?
#
loop_
_entity_poly.entity_id
_entity_poly.type
_entity_poly.pdbx_seq_one_letter_code
_entity_poly.pdbx_strand_id
1 'polypeptide(L)'
;MNTDTDKIEIGTSGKTLAARNMELSEKTRVATPGKSGRQYIVPRKKTVDHTAIRKMAETEPYRIESELARGAESVLYTGDLRGQQVCIKCVRGFLNKIIGDNVTRRQEERLEKVSYRTKERHIVNEYEVSKLVCWDPGDIPLVHIYALRKVKKFGLELGYDLIMEYLSGHDLADKALVKSLSVEDKIDVFVQAIQALAYFHSKRLIHLDIKPSNFILNNGRVKLLDFGVSVGDGFKPMAITGTGGYLSPEQICKAPLNSGTDIFALGVTFAVFFGAKPLNQPQSSLVQKQFRTDAKYHLERDARPSIIDIPELDEYEELADIIRECTIPKREMRVSSSQGLLLRVKDWAKANNITLPSLATRP
;
A
#
# COMPACT_ATOMS: atom_id res chain seq x y z
N MET A 1 -7.59 30.01 60.61
CA MET A 1 -6.45 30.24 59.75
C MET A 1 -6.72 29.48 58.48
N ASN A 2 -6.95 30.21 57.43
CA ASN A 2 -7.38 29.73 56.11
C ASN A 2 -6.33 28.89 55.41
N THR A 3 -6.75 27.82 54.79
CA THR A 3 -6.03 27.21 53.67
C THR A 3 -6.99 27.09 52.49
N ASP A 4 -6.78 27.96 51.50
CA ASP A 4 -7.40 27.93 50.20
C ASP A 4 -6.94 26.71 49.43
N THR A 5 -7.90 25.96 48.92
CA THR A 5 -7.68 24.89 47.94
C THR A 5 -8.18 25.34 46.58
N ASP A 6 -7.26 25.71 45.69
CA ASP A 6 -7.53 26.03 44.31
C ASP A 6 -7.97 24.77 43.57
N LYS A 7 -9.23 24.80 43.12
CA LYS A 7 -9.80 23.81 42.17
C LYS A 7 -9.38 24.20 40.76
N ILE A 8 -8.57 23.35 40.12
CA ILE A 8 -8.31 23.43 38.67
C ILE A 8 -9.48 22.72 37.96
N GLU A 9 -10.31 23.47 37.27
CA GLU A 9 -11.33 22.96 36.36
C GLU A 9 -10.66 22.43 35.09
N ILE A 10 -10.82 21.13 34.85
CA ILE A 10 -10.43 20.47 33.59
C ILE A 10 -11.60 20.65 32.62
N GLY A 11 -11.46 21.57 31.68
CA GLY A 11 -12.38 21.75 30.55
C GLY A 11 -12.30 20.59 29.59
N THR A 12 -13.34 19.76 29.60
CA THR A 12 -13.59 18.73 28.56
C THR A 12 -14.04 19.40 27.27
N SER A 13 -13.20 19.46 26.26
CA SER A 13 -13.60 19.76 24.87
C SER A 13 -13.01 18.69 23.94
N GLY A 14 -13.64 17.53 23.97
CA GLY A 14 -13.40 16.46 22.99
C GLY A 14 -14.23 16.70 21.73
N LYS A 15 -13.71 17.44 20.76
CA LYS A 15 -14.17 17.37 19.38
C LYS A 15 -13.25 16.44 18.63
N THR A 16 -13.80 15.34 18.10
CA THR A 16 -13.10 14.34 17.28
C THR A 16 -12.53 14.97 16.02
N LEU A 17 -11.39 14.46 15.55
CA LEU A 17 -10.66 14.91 14.34
C LEU A 17 -11.57 15.01 13.09
N ALA A 18 -12.61 14.19 13.00
CA ALA A 18 -13.62 14.23 11.93
C ALA A 18 -14.41 15.56 11.89
N ALA A 19 -14.67 16.20 13.04
CA ALA A 19 -15.41 17.47 13.09
C ALA A 19 -14.56 18.68 12.64
N ARG A 20 -13.22 18.64 12.82
CA ARG A 20 -12.32 19.71 12.37
C ARG A 20 -12.12 19.71 10.85
N ASN A 21 -12.22 18.56 10.19
CA ASN A 21 -12.10 18.47 8.72
C ASN A 21 -13.37 18.91 7.99
N MET A 22 -14.53 18.96 8.67
CA MET A 22 -15.78 19.45 8.05
C MET A 22 -15.89 20.97 7.99
N GLU A 23 -15.24 21.72 8.87
CA GLU A 23 -15.32 23.19 8.88
C GLU A 23 -14.45 23.90 7.82
N LEU A 24 -13.52 23.18 7.17
CA LEU A 24 -12.63 23.72 6.12
C LEU A 24 -13.17 23.52 4.69
N SER A 25 -14.32 22.82 4.52
CA SER A 25 -14.88 22.49 3.18
C SER A 25 -16.04 23.40 2.72
N GLU A 26 -16.47 24.40 3.49
CA GLU A 26 -17.71 25.15 3.19
C GLU A 26 -17.55 26.44 2.36
N LYS A 27 -16.42 26.72 1.75
CA LYS A 27 -16.30 27.91 0.88
C LYS A 27 -15.84 27.55 -0.52
N THR A 28 -16.74 27.11 -1.36
CA THR A 28 -16.93 27.53 -2.78
C THR A 28 -17.99 26.61 -3.43
N ARG A 29 -19.26 27.02 -3.36
CA ARG A 29 -20.33 26.48 -4.21
C ARG A 29 -20.42 27.35 -5.46
N VAL A 30 -20.29 26.75 -6.65
CA VAL A 30 -20.88 27.23 -7.89
C VAL A 30 -21.78 26.11 -8.41
N ALA A 31 -23.09 26.42 -8.49
CA ALA A 31 -24.12 25.48 -8.89
C ALA A 31 -24.37 25.55 -10.40
N THR A 32 -24.55 24.39 -11.04
CA THR A 32 -25.41 24.22 -12.24
C THR A 32 -26.03 22.83 -12.23
N PRO A 33 -27.29 22.63 -12.66
CA PRO A 33 -28.11 21.47 -12.32
C PRO A 33 -28.16 20.42 -13.43
N GLY A 34 -28.27 19.14 -13.04
CA GLY A 34 -28.75 18.09 -13.94
C GLY A 34 -28.20 16.70 -13.71
N LYS A 35 -29.04 15.84 -13.08
CA LYS A 35 -29.03 14.38 -13.07
C LYS A 35 -27.89 13.67 -12.32
N SER A 36 -28.25 13.06 -11.20
CA SER A 36 -27.66 11.90 -10.47
C SER A 36 -26.23 11.55 -10.84
N GLY A 37 -25.30 12.19 -10.16
CA GLY A 37 -23.89 11.82 -10.14
C GLY A 37 -23.22 12.65 -9.05
N ARG A 38 -22.74 12.00 -7.98
CA ARG A 38 -21.90 12.68 -6.99
C ARG A 38 -20.62 13.12 -7.70
N GLN A 39 -20.51 14.41 -8.00
CA GLN A 39 -19.26 14.99 -8.49
C GLN A 39 -18.25 14.97 -7.35
N TYR A 40 -17.21 14.16 -7.48
CA TYR A 40 -15.98 14.35 -6.73
C TYR A 40 -15.38 15.68 -7.17
N ILE A 41 -15.50 16.72 -6.34
CA ILE A 41 -14.80 17.99 -6.55
C ILE A 41 -13.33 17.70 -6.32
N VAL A 42 -12.57 17.57 -7.40
CA VAL A 42 -11.10 17.49 -7.32
C VAL A 42 -10.60 18.89 -6.95
N PRO A 43 -10.09 19.12 -5.73
CA PRO A 43 -9.50 20.40 -5.39
C PRO A 43 -8.33 20.68 -6.36
N ARG A 44 -8.20 21.89 -6.87
CA ARG A 44 -6.98 22.31 -7.59
C ARG A 44 -5.78 22.04 -6.69
N LYS A 45 -5.02 20.99 -6.98
CA LYS A 45 -3.83 20.63 -6.22
C LYS A 45 -2.80 21.76 -6.28
N LYS A 46 -2.35 22.24 -5.12
CA LYS A 46 -0.99 22.75 -5.03
C LYS A 46 -0.09 21.59 -5.39
N THR A 47 0.66 21.70 -6.47
CA THR A 47 1.67 20.70 -6.85
C THR A 47 2.67 20.60 -5.70
N VAL A 48 2.74 19.42 -5.10
CA VAL A 48 3.70 19.16 -4.01
C VAL A 48 5.09 19.05 -4.64
N ASP A 49 6.03 19.86 -4.20
CA ASP A 49 7.42 19.75 -4.64
C ASP A 49 8.13 18.64 -3.84
N HIS A 50 7.98 17.41 -4.31
CA HIS A 50 8.60 16.24 -3.70
C HIS A 50 10.14 16.33 -3.65
N THR A 51 10.78 17.08 -4.56
CA THR A 51 12.24 17.27 -4.57
C THR A 51 12.68 18.17 -3.42
N ALA A 52 11.96 19.26 -3.17
CA ALA A 52 12.23 20.15 -2.04
C ALA A 52 12.03 19.41 -0.70
N ILE A 53 10.94 18.65 -0.57
CA ILE A 53 10.67 17.86 0.65
C ILE A 53 11.77 16.82 0.88
N ARG A 54 12.25 16.15 -0.16
CA ARG A 54 13.37 15.19 -0.04
C ARG A 54 14.62 15.85 0.52
N LYS A 55 15.04 16.98 -0.03
CA LYS A 55 16.20 17.73 0.48
C LYS A 55 16.04 18.09 1.95
N MET A 56 14.87 18.56 2.37
CA MET A 56 14.58 18.83 3.78
C MET A 56 14.62 17.54 4.62
N ALA A 57 14.05 16.44 4.14
CA ALA A 57 14.02 15.19 4.88
C ALA A 57 15.39 14.58 5.13
N GLU A 58 16.39 14.86 4.28
CA GLU A 58 17.76 14.40 4.45
C GLU A 58 18.52 15.15 5.55
N THR A 59 18.26 16.43 5.74
CA THR A 59 19.10 17.31 6.58
C THR A 59 18.37 17.94 7.75
N GLU A 60 17.10 18.32 7.59
CA GLU A 60 16.38 19.08 8.58
C GLU A 60 15.82 18.21 9.73
N PRO A 61 15.65 18.78 10.93
CA PRO A 61 14.99 18.10 12.03
C PRO A 61 13.51 17.85 11.71
N TYR A 62 12.99 16.73 12.17
CA TYR A 62 11.57 16.35 12.10
C TYR A 62 11.04 15.96 13.47
N ARG A 63 9.74 16.02 13.65
CA ARG A 63 9.03 15.59 14.86
C ARG A 63 8.10 14.43 14.55
N ILE A 64 8.14 13.40 15.41
CA ILE A 64 7.14 12.33 15.44
C ILE A 64 5.98 12.82 16.30
N GLU A 65 4.74 12.71 15.83
CA GLU A 65 3.55 13.24 16.49
C GLU A 65 2.64 12.12 17.01
N SER A 66 1.79 11.55 16.17
CA SER A 66 0.81 10.55 16.57
C SER A 66 0.95 9.24 15.78
N GLU A 67 0.66 8.12 16.44
CA GLU A 67 0.64 6.81 15.79
C GLU A 67 -0.51 6.74 14.79
N LEU A 68 -0.20 6.35 13.55
CA LEU A 68 -1.16 6.12 12.48
C LEU A 68 -1.57 4.65 12.41
N ALA A 69 -0.58 3.76 12.41
CA ALA A 69 -0.80 2.34 12.26
C ALA A 69 0.37 1.53 12.85
N ARG A 70 0.10 0.28 13.21
CA ARG A 70 1.09 -0.64 13.73
C ARG A 70 1.06 -1.95 12.95
N GLY A 71 2.16 -2.23 12.26
CA GLY A 71 2.39 -3.49 11.55
C GLY A 71 3.22 -4.49 12.34
N ALA A 72 3.53 -5.64 11.74
CA ALA A 72 4.36 -6.68 12.35
C ALA A 72 5.83 -6.26 12.49
N GLU A 73 6.33 -5.39 11.62
CA GLU A 73 7.75 -5.02 11.54
C GLU A 73 8.03 -3.58 11.93
N SER A 74 7.06 -2.68 11.80
CA SER A 74 7.22 -1.25 11.99
C SER A 74 5.98 -0.58 12.57
N VAL A 75 6.14 0.65 13.03
CA VAL A 75 5.03 1.52 13.41
C VAL A 75 5.08 2.77 12.54
N LEU A 76 3.93 3.17 12.02
CA LEU A 76 3.74 4.39 11.24
C LEU A 76 3.26 5.52 12.14
N TYR A 77 3.83 6.69 11.97
CA TYR A 77 3.44 7.91 12.69
C TYR A 77 3.18 9.04 11.71
N THR A 78 2.31 9.98 12.11
CA THR A 78 2.37 11.33 11.54
C THR A 78 3.61 12.03 12.05
N GLY A 79 4.15 12.91 11.26
CA GLY A 79 5.25 13.75 11.65
C GLY A 79 5.21 15.13 10.99
N ASP A 80 5.94 16.05 11.59
CA ASP A 80 6.16 17.39 11.06
C ASP A 80 7.61 17.55 10.62
N LEU A 81 7.79 17.97 9.37
CA LEU A 81 9.08 18.33 8.78
C LEU A 81 9.02 19.82 8.37
N ARG A 82 9.42 20.71 9.27
CA ARG A 82 9.40 22.16 9.01
C ARG A 82 8.01 22.69 8.57
N GLY A 83 6.93 22.22 9.18
CA GLY A 83 5.55 22.58 8.82
C GLY A 83 4.95 21.77 7.67
N GLN A 84 5.74 20.87 7.07
CA GLN A 84 5.25 19.89 6.10
C GLN A 84 4.86 18.59 6.82
N GLN A 85 3.60 18.19 6.70
CA GLN A 85 3.14 16.89 7.22
C GLN A 85 3.76 15.74 6.43
N VAL A 86 4.33 14.78 7.14
CA VAL A 86 4.94 13.57 6.58
C VAL A 86 4.47 12.33 7.32
N CYS A 87 4.62 11.15 6.70
CA CYS A 87 4.50 9.86 7.37
C CYS A 87 5.91 9.37 7.73
N ILE A 88 6.07 8.83 8.94
CA ILE A 88 7.34 8.29 9.42
C ILE A 88 7.15 6.82 9.79
N LYS A 89 7.77 5.92 9.01
CA LYS A 89 7.81 4.48 9.29
C LYS A 89 9.02 4.21 10.18
N CYS A 90 8.76 3.79 11.42
CA CYS A 90 9.77 3.58 12.43
C CYS A 90 10.07 2.09 12.62
N VAL A 91 11.34 1.70 12.51
CA VAL A 91 11.87 0.40 12.92
C VAL A 91 12.82 0.61 14.08
N ARG A 92 12.60 -0.10 15.19
CA ARG A 92 13.41 0.05 16.41
C ARG A 92 14.00 -1.27 16.85
N GLY A 93 15.24 -1.22 17.35
CA GLY A 93 15.96 -2.32 17.97
C GLY A 93 15.77 -2.37 19.48
N PHE A 94 16.33 -3.40 20.11
CA PHE A 94 16.21 -3.64 21.55
C PHE A 94 16.66 -2.46 22.43
N LEU A 95 17.74 -1.76 22.04
CA LEU A 95 18.24 -0.59 22.80
C LEU A 95 17.22 0.54 22.92
N ASN A 96 16.29 0.65 21.98
CA ASN A 96 15.24 1.65 22.06
C ASN A 96 14.32 1.48 23.28
N LYS A 97 14.12 0.26 23.77
CA LYS A 97 13.35 -0.01 25.00
C LYS A 97 14.01 0.63 26.22
N ILE A 98 15.33 0.69 26.24
CA ILE A 98 16.12 1.12 27.40
C ILE A 98 16.35 2.64 27.38
N ILE A 99 16.82 3.16 26.25
CA ILE A 99 17.30 4.54 26.13
C ILE A 99 16.54 5.37 25.08
N GLY A 100 15.52 4.80 24.42
CA GLY A 100 14.72 5.48 23.41
C GLY A 100 13.91 6.65 23.96
N ASP A 101 13.23 7.38 23.06
CA ASP A 101 12.30 8.44 23.41
C ASP A 101 10.95 7.88 23.92
N ASN A 102 10.14 8.74 24.55
CA ASN A 102 8.87 8.32 25.16
C ASN A 102 7.81 7.89 24.12
N VAL A 103 7.91 8.35 22.88
CA VAL A 103 6.94 8.04 21.80
C VAL A 103 7.19 6.65 21.25
N THR A 104 8.46 6.32 20.96
CA THR A 104 8.82 5.08 20.27
C THR A 104 9.22 3.94 21.21
N ARG A 105 9.45 4.20 22.50
CA ARG A 105 9.95 3.25 23.49
C ARG A 105 9.08 1.99 23.67
N ARG A 106 7.76 2.12 23.51
CA ARG A 106 6.79 1.01 23.65
C ARG A 106 6.62 0.16 22.39
N GLN A 107 7.33 0.47 21.30
CA GLN A 107 7.13 -0.19 20.01
C GLN A 107 7.43 -1.68 20.03
N GLU A 108 8.44 -2.12 20.81
CA GLU A 108 8.91 -3.48 20.70
C GLU A 108 8.15 -4.51 21.54
N GLU A 109 7.36 -4.10 22.53
CA GLU A 109 6.68 -5.04 23.44
C GLU A 109 5.65 -5.95 22.73
N ARG A 110 5.26 -5.64 21.49
CA ARG A 110 4.26 -6.39 20.71
C ARG A 110 4.76 -6.90 19.35
N LEU A 111 5.99 -6.58 18.92
CA LEU A 111 6.52 -6.92 17.59
C LEU A 111 7.54 -8.05 17.58
N GLU A 112 7.48 -8.97 18.53
CA GLU A 112 8.55 -9.98 18.79
C GLU A 112 8.70 -11.07 17.72
N LYS A 113 7.75 -11.23 16.79
CA LYS A 113 7.76 -12.33 15.82
C LYS A 113 8.81 -12.21 14.70
N VAL A 114 9.31 -10.99 14.44
CA VAL A 114 10.28 -10.73 13.36
C VAL A 114 11.56 -10.15 13.94
N SER A 115 12.71 -10.73 13.57
CA SER A 115 14.02 -10.28 14.07
C SER A 115 14.32 -8.83 13.63
N TYR A 116 15.05 -8.07 14.47
CA TYR A 116 15.46 -6.71 14.13
C TYR A 116 16.25 -6.63 12.82
N ARG A 117 17.15 -7.61 12.57
CA ARG A 117 17.92 -7.67 11.30
C ARG A 117 17.03 -7.82 10.08
N THR A 118 15.91 -8.54 10.19
CA THR A 118 14.95 -8.64 9.09
C THR A 118 14.23 -7.32 8.86
N LYS A 119 13.76 -6.68 9.94
CA LYS A 119 13.11 -5.36 9.88
C LYS A 119 14.04 -4.29 9.32
N GLU A 120 15.29 -4.25 9.76
CA GLU A 120 16.33 -3.35 9.26
C GLU A 120 16.57 -3.56 7.77
N ARG A 121 16.73 -4.81 7.34
CA ARG A 121 16.92 -5.13 5.92
C ARG A 121 15.74 -4.67 5.07
N HIS A 122 14.50 -4.87 5.55
CA HIS A 122 13.31 -4.47 4.80
C HIS A 122 13.20 -2.94 4.68
N ILE A 123 13.41 -2.18 5.76
CA ILE A 123 13.32 -0.71 5.68
C ILE A 123 14.45 -0.09 4.86
N VAL A 124 15.64 -0.67 4.89
CA VAL A 124 16.77 -0.26 4.04
C VAL A 124 16.47 -0.59 2.57
N ASN A 125 15.98 -1.82 2.29
CA ASN A 125 15.58 -2.21 0.93
C ASN A 125 14.48 -1.30 0.37
N GLU A 126 13.48 -0.95 1.17
CA GLU A 126 12.41 -0.04 0.78
C GLU A 126 12.94 1.33 0.32
N TYR A 127 13.91 1.87 1.06
CA TYR A 127 14.58 3.12 0.68
C TYR A 127 15.40 2.96 -0.60
N GLU A 128 16.20 1.88 -0.73
CA GLU A 128 17.02 1.64 -1.94
C GLU A 128 16.15 1.45 -3.20
N VAL A 129 15.06 0.67 -3.09
CA VAL A 129 14.08 0.52 -4.17
C VAL A 129 13.44 1.87 -4.52
N SER A 130 13.11 2.70 -3.52
CA SER A 130 12.50 4.01 -3.76
C SER A 130 13.36 4.93 -4.61
N LYS A 131 14.68 4.83 -4.53
CA LYS A 131 15.60 5.61 -5.40
C LYS A 131 15.43 5.27 -6.88
N LEU A 132 15.00 4.05 -7.19
CA LEU A 132 14.78 3.59 -8.56
C LEU A 132 13.39 3.99 -9.09
N VAL A 133 12.39 4.12 -8.21
CA VAL A 133 10.99 4.30 -8.62
C VAL A 133 10.38 5.65 -8.24
N CYS A 134 10.85 6.32 -7.18
CA CYS A 134 10.22 7.55 -6.66
C CYS A 134 10.98 8.83 -7.02
N TRP A 135 12.10 8.74 -7.73
CA TRP A 135 12.95 9.91 -8.00
C TRP A 135 12.72 10.51 -9.38
N ASP A 136 11.84 9.93 -10.18
CA ASP A 136 11.40 10.55 -11.42
C ASP A 136 10.59 11.81 -11.10
N PRO A 137 10.74 12.88 -11.87
CA PRO A 137 9.92 14.08 -11.73
C PRO A 137 8.48 13.78 -12.14
N GLY A 138 7.53 14.19 -11.32
CA GLY A 138 6.09 14.08 -11.61
C GLY A 138 5.28 13.36 -10.54
N ASP A 139 3.97 13.29 -10.79
CA ASP A 139 3.02 12.58 -9.92
C ASP A 139 3.02 11.10 -10.32
N ILE A 140 3.72 10.28 -9.55
CA ILE A 140 3.84 8.84 -9.77
C ILE A 140 2.76 8.09 -8.97
N PRO A 141 2.31 6.91 -9.45
CA PRO A 141 1.29 6.12 -8.76
C PRO A 141 1.85 5.29 -7.59
N LEU A 142 2.94 5.74 -7.00
CA LEU A 142 3.61 5.14 -5.84
C LEU A 142 3.71 6.17 -4.72
N VAL A 143 3.83 5.70 -3.47
CA VAL A 143 4.16 6.59 -2.35
C VAL A 143 5.56 7.17 -2.54
N HIS A 144 5.71 8.49 -2.33
CA HIS A 144 7.04 9.11 -2.33
C HIS A 144 7.77 8.82 -1.02
N ILE A 145 8.97 8.27 -1.13
CA ILE A 145 9.89 8.08 0.00
C ILE A 145 10.98 9.15 -0.11
N TYR A 146 11.19 9.91 0.96
CA TYR A 146 12.06 11.08 0.97
C TYR A 146 13.44 10.78 1.54
N ALA A 147 13.51 10.16 2.72
CA ALA A 147 14.79 9.87 3.37
C ALA A 147 14.70 8.66 4.31
N LEU A 148 15.82 7.98 4.48
CA LEU A 148 16.06 7.00 5.54
C LEU A 148 17.02 7.59 6.56
N ARG A 149 16.57 7.75 7.81
CA ARG A 149 17.36 8.34 8.89
C ARG A 149 17.72 7.27 9.92
N LYS A 150 19.01 7.11 10.16
CA LYS A 150 19.50 6.27 11.27
C LYS A 150 19.32 7.01 12.60
N VAL A 151 18.58 6.42 13.53
CA VAL A 151 18.31 6.98 14.84
C VAL A 151 19.39 6.54 15.81
N LYS A 152 20.07 7.51 16.44
CA LYS A 152 21.14 7.28 17.42
C LYS A 152 20.88 8.08 18.69
N LYS A 153 21.31 7.53 19.84
CA LYS A 153 21.35 8.23 21.12
C LYS A 153 22.59 7.79 21.89
N PHE A 154 23.35 8.74 22.41
CA PHE A 154 24.64 8.48 23.06
C PHE A 154 25.61 7.64 22.20
N GLY A 155 25.61 7.86 20.88
CA GLY A 155 26.42 7.08 19.92
C GLY A 155 25.88 5.69 19.57
N LEU A 156 24.91 5.17 20.32
CA LEU A 156 24.29 3.86 20.08
C LEU A 156 23.16 3.94 19.07
N GLU A 157 23.09 2.95 18.19
CA GLU A 157 22.00 2.81 17.21
C GLU A 157 20.72 2.30 17.86
N LEU A 158 19.62 3.03 17.67
CA LEU A 158 18.30 2.67 18.16
C LEU A 158 17.41 2.09 17.06
N GLY A 159 17.70 2.37 15.80
CA GLY A 159 16.93 1.93 14.65
C GLY A 159 16.94 2.92 13.49
N TYR A 160 15.86 2.87 12.69
CA TYR A 160 15.69 3.66 11.49
C TYR A 160 14.33 4.33 11.45
N ASP A 161 14.28 5.53 10.85
CA ASP A 161 13.09 6.26 10.46
C ASP A 161 13.09 6.46 8.94
N LEU A 162 12.07 5.96 8.27
CA LEU A 162 11.81 6.21 6.86
C LEU A 162 10.79 7.33 6.75
N ILE A 163 11.20 8.46 6.21
CA ILE A 163 10.36 9.65 6.02
C ILE A 163 9.74 9.57 4.63
N MET A 164 8.40 9.62 4.57
CA MET A 164 7.65 9.42 3.34
C MET A 164 6.45 10.38 3.24
N GLU A 165 5.84 10.41 2.08
CA GLU A 165 4.61 11.15 1.78
C GLU A 165 3.50 10.75 2.76
N TYR A 166 2.86 11.75 3.36
CA TYR A 166 1.64 11.54 4.12
C TYR A 166 0.44 11.45 3.18
N LEU A 167 -0.30 10.35 3.26
CA LEU A 167 -1.51 10.09 2.50
C LEU A 167 -2.69 10.04 3.47
N SER A 168 -3.65 10.94 3.31
CA SER A 168 -4.84 11.04 4.17
C SER A 168 -5.96 10.06 3.79
N GLY A 169 -5.77 9.27 2.72
CA GLY A 169 -6.72 8.29 2.22
C GLY A 169 -6.78 7.01 3.06
N HIS A 170 -7.55 6.05 2.57
CA HIS A 170 -7.73 4.75 3.18
C HIS A 170 -7.14 3.64 2.29
N ASP A 171 -6.63 2.58 2.89
CA ASP A 171 -6.17 1.42 2.14
C ASP A 171 -7.36 0.58 1.63
N LEU A 172 -7.12 -0.24 0.62
CA LEU A 172 -8.17 -1.07 0.00
C LEU A 172 -8.60 -2.27 0.87
N ALA A 173 -8.02 -2.47 2.07
CA ALA A 173 -8.49 -3.42 3.06
C ALA A 173 -9.54 -2.79 4.01
N ASP A 174 -9.71 -1.46 3.99
CA ASP A 174 -10.74 -0.77 4.77
C ASP A 174 -12.14 -1.13 4.27
N LYS A 175 -12.85 -1.92 5.07
CA LYS A 175 -14.21 -2.39 4.73
C LYS A 175 -15.22 -1.26 4.57
N ALA A 176 -15.03 -0.12 5.25
CA ALA A 176 -15.94 1.02 5.13
C ALA A 176 -15.74 1.70 3.78
N LEU A 177 -14.47 1.90 3.36
CA LEU A 177 -14.15 2.38 2.02
C LEU A 177 -14.73 1.44 0.95
N VAL A 178 -14.41 0.13 1.01
CA VAL A 178 -14.84 -0.85 0.00
C VAL A 178 -16.34 -0.88 -0.18
N LYS A 179 -17.12 -0.80 0.93
CA LYS A 179 -18.60 -0.75 0.88
C LYS A 179 -19.16 0.58 0.34
N SER A 180 -18.39 1.66 0.39
CA SER A 180 -18.83 2.98 -0.09
C SER A 180 -18.65 3.18 -1.59
N LEU A 181 -17.85 2.33 -2.24
CA LEU A 181 -17.55 2.41 -3.67
C LEU A 181 -18.59 1.65 -4.49
N SER A 182 -19.04 2.24 -5.59
CA SER A 182 -19.79 1.51 -6.61
C SER A 182 -18.89 0.49 -7.33
N VAL A 183 -19.48 -0.42 -8.10
CA VAL A 183 -18.70 -1.38 -8.88
C VAL A 183 -17.83 -0.66 -9.92
N GLU A 184 -18.35 0.39 -10.57
CA GLU A 184 -17.61 1.21 -11.52
C GLU A 184 -16.44 1.95 -10.86
N ASP A 185 -16.62 2.50 -9.64
CA ASP A 185 -15.52 3.10 -8.88
C ASP A 185 -14.45 2.06 -8.56
N LYS A 186 -14.84 0.83 -8.20
CA LYS A 186 -13.91 -0.28 -7.96
C LYS A 186 -13.16 -0.69 -9.22
N ILE A 187 -13.80 -0.64 -10.37
CA ILE A 187 -13.16 -0.90 -11.67
C ILE A 187 -12.11 0.19 -11.97
N ASP A 188 -12.43 1.47 -11.72
CA ASP A 188 -11.46 2.55 -11.88
C ASP A 188 -10.26 2.41 -10.93
N VAL A 189 -10.50 2.02 -9.66
CA VAL A 189 -9.46 1.69 -8.68
C VAL A 189 -8.58 0.53 -9.18
N PHE A 190 -9.16 -0.50 -9.78
CA PHE A 190 -8.42 -1.63 -10.36
C PHE A 190 -7.50 -1.17 -11.49
N VAL A 191 -8.02 -0.36 -12.41
CA VAL A 191 -7.21 0.21 -13.51
C VAL A 191 -6.03 1.02 -12.96
N GLN A 192 -6.26 1.85 -11.94
CA GLN A 192 -5.19 2.63 -11.31
C GLN A 192 -4.15 1.74 -10.63
N ALA A 193 -4.57 0.65 -9.96
CA ALA A 193 -3.65 -0.30 -9.36
C ALA A 193 -2.80 -1.04 -10.41
N ILE A 194 -3.40 -1.42 -11.56
CA ILE A 194 -2.64 -1.98 -12.69
C ILE A 194 -1.62 -0.95 -13.21
N GLN A 195 -1.99 0.33 -13.32
CA GLN A 195 -1.06 1.39 -13.73
C GLN A 195 0.12 1.54 -12.77
N ALA A 196 -0.16 1.48 -11.46
CA ALA A 196 0.89 1.54 -10.43
C ALA A 196 1.86 0.35 -10.56
N LEU A 197 1.31 -0.85 -10.74
CA LEU A 197 2.13 -2.04 -10.93
C LEU A 197 2.90 -2.02 -12.26
N ALA A 198 2.28 -1.56 -13.35
CA ALA A 198 2.95 -1.43 -14.65
C ALA A 198 4.12 -0.43 -14.59
N TYR A 199 3.94 0.69 -13.87
CA TYR A 199 5.03 1.62 -13.62
C TYR A 199 6.18 0.96 -12.82
N PHE A 200 5.86 0.22 -11.76
CA PHE A 200 6.85 -0.48 -10.94
C PHE A 200 7.63 -1.53 -11.76
N HIS A 201 6.91 -2.35 -12.55
CA HIS A 201 7.50 -3.35 -13.44
C HIS A 201 8.35 -2.75 -14.57
N SER A 202 8.05 -1.51 -15.01
CA SER A 202 8.88 -0.82 -16.02
C SER A 202 10.31 -0.55 -15.53
N LYS A 203 10.53 -0.57 -14.21
CA LYS A 203 11.84 -0.45 -13.56
C LYS A 203 12.51 -1.83 -13.34
N ARG A 204 11.95 -2.91 -13.89
CA ARG A 204 12.41 -4.30 -13.75
C ARG A 204 12.45 -4.77 -12.29
N LEU A 205 11.48 -4.34 -11.50
CA LEU A 205 11.29 -4.71 -10.11
C LEU A 205 10.04 -5.57 -9.95
N ILE A 206 10.06 -6.47 -8.97
CA ILE A 206 8.95 -7.31 -8.53
C ILE A 206 8.64 -6.95 -7.09
N HIS A 207 7.38 -6.66 -6.80
CA HIS A 207 6.96 -6.11 -5.50
C HIS A 207 6.91 -7.18 -4.39
N LEU A 208 6.39 -8.38 -4.70
CA LEU A 208 6.25 -9.58 -3.88
C LEU A 208 5.23 -9.52 -2.74
N ASP A 209 4.67 -8.39 -2.42
CA ASP A 209 3.65 -8.28 -1.36
C ASP A 209 2.43 -7.46 -1.82
N ILE A 210 1.93 -7.75 -3.03
CA ILE A 210 0.70 -7.14 -3.55
C ILE A 210 -0.49 -7.69 -2.78
N LYS A 211 -1.23 -6.78 -2.11
CA LYS A 211 -2.43 -7.06 -1.31
C LYS A 211 -3.23 -5.76 -1.09
N PRO A 212 -4.51 -5.83 -0.65
CA PRO A 212 -5.34 -4.64 -0.50
C PRO A 212 -4.74 -3.55 0.40
N SER A 213 -4.10 -3.93 1.53
CA SER A 213 -3.50 -2.95 2.46
C SER A 213 -2.26 -2.24 1.92
N ASN A 214 -1.70 -2.67 0.79
CA ASN A 214 -0.56 -2.01 0.14
C ASN A 214 -0.98 -1.07 -1.00
N PHE A 215 -2.29 -0.82 -1.15
CA PHE A 215 -2.83 0.23 -2.02
C PHE A 215 -3.62 1.23 -1.20
N ILE A 216 -3.35 2.52 -1.33
CA ILE A 216 -4.14 3.59 -0.72
C ILE A 216 -4.91 4.34 -1.82
N LEU A 217 -6.22 4.51 -1.61
CA LEU A 217 -7.04 5.44 -2.38
C LEU A 217 -7.01 6.82 -1.69
N ASN A 218 -6.25 7.74 -2.24
CA ASN A 218 -6.04 9.08 -1.70
C ASN A 218 -6.55 10.14 -2.68
N ASN A 219 -7.63 10.84 -2.34
CA ASN A 219 -8.25 11.86 -3.19
C ASN A 219 -8.56 11.36 -4.62
N GLY A 220 -9.14 10.16 -4.73
CA GLY A 220 -9.50 9.53 -6.01
C GLY A 220 -8.32 8.94 -6.79
N ARG A 221 -7.12 8.90 -6.22
CA ARG A 221 -5.92 8.30 -6.83
C ARG A 221 -5.38 7.15 -6.00
N VAL A 222 -5.06 6.05 -6.67
CA VAL A 222 -4.43 4.89 -6.06
C VAL A 222 -2.92 5.09 -6.03
N LYS A 223 -2.30 4.83 -4.88
CA LYS A 223 -0.86 4.75 -4.72
C LYS A 223 -0.46 3.40 -4.14
N LEU A 224 0.56 2.77 -4.71
CA LEU A 224 1.16 1.53 -4.22
C LEU A 224 2.20 1.85 -3.15
N LEU A 225 2.22 1.06 -2.08
CA LEU A 225 3.02 1.23 -0.88
C LEU A 225 3.94 0.02 -0.64
N ASP A 226 4.91 0.20 0.26
CA ASP A 226 5.70 -0.85 0.93
C ASP A 226 6.58 -1.71 0.01
N PHE A 227 7.74 -1.18 -0.35
CA PHE A 227 8.72 -1.85 -1.22
C PHE A 227 9.74 -2.69 -0.45
N GLY A 228 9.53 -2.93 0.84
CA GLY A 228 10.53 -3.52 1.74
C GLY A 228 11.01 -4.92 1.35
N VAL A 229 10.18 -5.68 0.64
CA VAL A 229 10.51 -7.05 0.20
C VAL A 229 10.72 -7.17 -1.30
N SER A 230 10.68 -6.05 -2.03
CA SER A 230 10.83 -6.03 -3.49
C SER A 230 12.20 -6.49 -3.95
N VAL A 231 12.25 -7.09 -5.14
CA VAL A 231 13.46 -7.65 -5.74
C VAL A 231 13.54 -7.33 -7.24
N GLY A 232 14.70 -7.56 -7.84
CA GLY A 232 14.85 -7.47 -9.31
C GLY A 232 14.19 -8.65 -10.03
N ASP A 233 13.80 -8.40 -11.28
CA ASP A 233 13.26 -9.41 -12.19
C ASP A 233 14.25 -10.58 -12.37
N GLY A 234 13.76 -11.82 -12.35
CA GLY A 234 14.58 -13.04 -12.42
C GLY A 234 15.19 -13.49 -11.09
N PHE A 235 14.96 -12.76 -9.99
CA PHE A 235 15.48 -13.14 -8.67
C PHE A 235 14.93 -14.50 -8.22
N LYS A 236 15.82 -15.37 -7.70
CA LYS A 236 15.44 -16.65 -7.09
C LYS A 236 15.49 -16.55 -5.58
N PRO A 237 14.34 -16.59 -4.87
CA PRO A 237 14.31 -16.37 -3.43
C PRO A 237 14.84 -17.58 -2.64
N MET A 238 15.56 -17.32 -1.55
CA MET A 238 15.98 -18.37 -0.60
C MET A 238 14.91 -18.67 0.45
N ALA A 239 14.05 -17.72 0.73
CA ALA A 239 12.92 -17.84 1.66
C ALA A 239 11.61 -17.42 0.99
N ILE A 240 10.48 -17.93 1.47
CA ILE A 240 9.16 -17.49 1.05
C ILE A 240 8.93 -16.11 1.67
N THR A 241 8.59 -15.14 0.82
CA THR A 241 8.34 -13.75 1.21
C THR A 241 6.99 -13.31 0.66
N GLY A 242 6.28 -12.44 1.37
CA GLY A 242 4.94 -11.97 1.02
C GLY A 242 3.90 -12.40 2.05
N THR A 243 2.63 -12.11 1.80
CA THR A 243 1.51 -12.34 2.73
C THR A 243 0.71 -13.58 2.32
N GLY A 244 0.48 -14.51 3.28
CA GLY A 244 -0.39 -15.67 3.08
C GLY A 244 -1.78 -15.24 2.61
N GLY A 245 -2.33 -16.01 1.66
CA GLY A 245 -3.59 -15.67 0.97
C GLY A 245 -3.40 -14.97 -0.37
N TYR A 246 -2.20 -14.41 -0.66
CA TYR A 246 -1.86 -13.70 -1.90
C TYR A 246 -0.61 -14.24 -2.59
N LEU A 247 0.07 -15.24 -2.01
CA LEU A 247 1.31 -15.80 -2.53
C LEU A 247 1.07 -16.51 -3.86
N SER A 248 1.88 -16.21 -4.85
CA SER A 248 1.90 -16.97 -6.09
C SER A 248 2.57 -18.35 -5.89
N PRO A 249 2.25 -19.37 -6.71
CA PRO A 249 2.89 -20.68 -6.62
C PRO A 249 4.40 -20.61 -6.74
N GLU A 250 4.94 -19.76 -7.60
CA GLU A 250 6.39 -19.56 -7.76
C GLU A 250 7.07 -18.98 -6.52
N GLN A 251 6.41 -18.10 -5.75
CA GLN A 251 6.93 -17.63 -4.44
C GLN A 251 7.00 -18.80 -3.45
N ILE A 252 5.95 -19.61 -3.36
CA ILE A 252 5.87 -20.77 -2.47
C ILE A 252 6.94 -21.81 -2.83
N CYS A 253 7.13 -22.08 -4.14
CA CYS A 253 8.12 -23.02 -4.65
C CYS A 253 9.55 -22.48 -4.62
N LYS A 254 9.75 -21.18 -4.38
CA LYS A 254 11.05 -20.49 -4.50
C LYS A 254 11.63 -20.62 -5.91
N ALA A 255 10.79 -20.57 -6.92
CA ALA A 255 11.20 -20.53 -8.32
C ALA A 255 11.69 -19.10 -8.70
N PRO A 256 12.38 -18.92 -9.83
CA PRO A 256 12.70 -17.58 -10.32
C PRO A 256 11.45 -16.74 -10.51
N LEU A 257 11.46 -15.50 -10.02
CA LEU A 257 10.32 -14.58 -9.98
C LEU A 257 10.37 -13.61 -11.17
N ASN A 258 9.19 -13.24 -11.65
CA ASN A 258 9.02 -12.20 -12.68
C ASN A 258 7.71 -11.42 -12.45
N SER A 259 7.38 -10.50 -13.35
CA SER A 259 6.15 -9.70 -13.28
C SER A 259 4.86 -10.53 -13.10
N GLY A 260 4.81 -11.76 -13.63
CA GLY A 260 3.69 -12.68 -13.45
C GLY A 260 3.41 -13.03 -11.98
N THR A 261 4.44 -12.96 -11.12
CA THR A 261 4.31 -13.17 -9.67
C THR A 261 3.38 -12.14 -9.04
N ASP A 262 3.62 -10.86 -9.32
CA ASP A 262 2.77 -9.77 -8.82
C ASP A 262 1.41 -9.73 -9.52
N ILE A 263 1.33 -10.13 -10.79
CA ILE A 263 0.05 -10.24 -11.52
C ILE A 263 -0.86 -11.27 -10.84
N PHE A 264 -0.31 -12.40 -10.38
CA PHE A 264 -1.08 -13.37 -9.60
C PHE A 264 -1.64 -12.75 -8.32
N ALA A 265 -0.79 -12.11 -7.54
CA ALA A 265 -1.18 -11.45 -6.29
C ALA A 265 -2.18 -10.31 -6.53
N LEU A 266 -2.05 -9.56 -7.65
CA LEU A 266 -3.00 -8.53 -8.07
C LEU A 266 -4.37 -9.12 -8.42
N GLY A 267 -4.41 -10.23 -9.15
CA GLY A 267 -5.64 -10.95 -9.45
C GLY A 267 -6.38 -11.38 -8.19
N VAL A 268 -5.66 -11.99 -7.23
CA VAL A 268 -6.23 -12.35 -5.91
C VAL A 268 -6.70 -11.11 -5.16
N THR A 269 -5.89 -10.04 -5.14
CA THR A 269 -6.21 -8.78 -4.45
C THR A 269 -7.54 -8.20 -4.94
N PHE A 270 -7.73 -8.13 -6.26
CA PHE A 270 -8.94 -7.54 -6.82
C PHE A 270 -10.11 -8.50 -6.85
N ALA A 271 -9.91 -9.79 -6.95
CA ALA A 271 -10.99 -10.75 -6.69
C ALA A 271 -11.55 -10.54 -5.25
N VAL A 272 -10.67 -10.42 -4.25
CA VAL A 272 -11.07 -10.12 -2.86
C VAL A 272 -11.74 -8.75 -2.74
N PHE A 273 -11.25 -7.75 -3.44
CA PHE A 273 -11.83 -6.40 -3.46
C PHE A 273 -13.24 -6.37 -4.07
N PHE A 274 -13.54 -7.28 -5.00
CA PHE A 274 -14.87 -7.53 -5.56
C PHE A 274 -15.65 -8.67 -4.85
N GLY A 275 -15.32 -8.94 -3.59
CA GLY A 275 -16.11 -9.79 -2.71
C GLY A 275 -15.69 -11.25 -2.60
N ALA A 276 -14.66 -11.72 -3.34
CA ALA A 276 -14.14 -13.07 -3.18
C ALA A 276 -13.41 -13.25 -1.84
N LYS A 277 -13.09 -14.49 -1.49
CA LYS A 277 -12.27 -14.81 -0.31
C LYS A 277 -10.79 -14.93 -0.72
N PRO A 278 -9.86 -14.50 0.15
CA PRO A 278 -8.42 -14.77 -0.05
C PRO A 278 -8.18 -16.28 -0.16
N LEU A 279 -7.07 -16.66 -0.82
CA LEU A 279 -6.68 -18.06 -0.94
C LEU A 279 -6.43 -18.68 0.44
N ASN A 280 -6.84 -19.95 0.61
CA ASN A 280 -6.55 -20.69 1.84
C ASN A 280 -5.06 -21.10 1.87
N GLN A 281 -4.21 -20.17 2.24
CA GLN A 281 -2.76 -20.35 2.32
C GLN A 281 -2.27 -20.06 3.74
N PRO A 282 -1.29 -20.82 4.25
CA PRO A 282 -0.66 -20.51 5.54
C PRO A 282 0.17 -19.21 5.44
N GLN A 283 0.53 -18.64 6.58
CA GLN A 283 1.52 -17.57 6.64
C GLN A 283 2.83 -18.05 5.98
N SER A 284 3.54 -17.15 5.29
CA SER A 284 4.73 -17.48 4.51
C SER A 284 5.80 -18.24 5.32
N SER A 285 5.96 -17.90 6.61
CA SER A 285 6.88 -18.55 7.53
C SER A 285 6.45 -19.97 7.97
N LEU A 286 5.17 -20.32 7.79
CA LEU A 286 4.59 -21.59 8.23
C LEU A 286 4.31 -22.57 7.08
N VAL A 287 4.76 -22.27 5.86
CA VAL A 287 4.54 -23.13 4.70
C VAL A 287 5.27 -24.46 4.87
N GLN A 288 4.50 -25.54 5.02
CA GLN A 288 5.00 -26.89 5.19
C GLN A 288 5.49 -27.50 3.88
N LYS A 289 6.33 -28.57 3.98
CA LYS A 289 6.87 -29.27 2.79
C LYS A 289 5.76 -29.74 1.84
N GLN A 290 4.68 -30.30 2.38
CA GLN A 290 3.54 -30.78 1.58
C GLN A 290 2.92 -29.65 0.77
N PHE A 291 2.63 -28.51 1.42
CA PHE A 291 2.05 -27.34 0.74
C PHE A 291 2.94 -26.82 -0.41
N ARG A 292 4.28 -26.88 -0.23
CA ARG A 292 5.24 -26.53 -1.31
C ARG A 292 5.23 -27.52 -2.45
N THR A 293 5.06 -28.81 -2.16
CA THR A 293 4.96 -29.86 -3.18
C THR A 293 3.70 -29.69 -4.01
N ASP A 294 2.57 -29.44 -3.36
CA ASP A 294 1.28 -29.15 -4.02
C ASP A 294 1.38 -27.88 -4.88
N ALA A 295 1.98 -26.80 -4.35
CA ALA A 295 2.20 -25.57 -5.10
C ALA A 295 3.09 -25.79 -6.34
N LYS A 296 4.11 -26.65 -6.25
CA LYS A 296 4.95 -27.03 -7.41
C LYS A 296 4.13 -27.77 -8.47
N TYR A 297 3.30 -28.71 -8.07
CA TYR A 297 2.40 -29.40 -8.98
C TYR A 297 1.47 -28.43 -9.71
N HIS A 298 0.86 -27.51 -8.98
CA HIS A 298 -0.02 -26.49 -9.55
C HIS A 298 0.73 -25.53 -10.50
N LEU A 299 1.92 -25.10 -10.13
CA LEU A 299 2.76 -24.24 -10.99
C LEU A 299 3.06 -24.88 -12.35
N GLU A 300 3.31 -26.19 -12.37
CA GLU A 300 3.70 -26.89 -13.59
C GLU A 300 2.52 -27.35 -14.45
N ARG A 301 1.35 -27.61 -13.86
CA ARG A 301 0.27 -28.36 -14.52
C ARG A 301 -1.11 -27.73 -14.46
N ASP A 302 -1.42 -26.90 -13.44
CA ASP A 302 -2.78 -26.40 -13.26
C ASP A 302 -3.00 -25.12 -14.06
N ALA A 303 -3.83 -25.25 -15.09
CA ALA A 303 -4.27 -24.14 -15.95
C ALA A 303 -5.59 -23.51 -15.49
N ARG A 304 -6.20 -24.01 -14.42
CA ARG A 304 -7.45 -23.45 -13.88
C ARG A 304 -7.16 -22.27 -12.96
N PRO A 305 -7.98 -21.20 -12.99
CA PRO A 305 -7.86 -20.10 -12.06
C PRO A 305 -7.93 -20.57 -10.59
N SER A 306 -7.14 -19.95 -9.72
CA SER A 306 -7.17 -20.22 -8.27
C SER A 306 -8.40 -19.62 -7.57
N ILE A 307 -8.99 -18.59 -8.17
CA ILE A 307 -10.25 -17.98 -7.74
C ILE A 307 -11.25 -18.08 -8.88
N ILE A 308 -12.43 -18.61 -8.61
CA ILE A 308 -13.50 -18.83 -9.58
C ILE A 308 -14.64 -17.82 -9.35
N ASP A 309 -15.07 -17.70 -8.09
CA ASP A 309 -16.23 -16.89 -7.71
C ASP A 309 -15.80 -15.48 -7.33
N ILE A 310 -16.35 -14.46 -8.03
CA ILE A 310 -16.11 -13.03 -7.80
C ILE A 310 -17.48 -12.33 -7.73
N PRO A 311 -18.15 -12.34 -6.58
CA PRO A 311 -19.57 -12.07 -6.43
C PRO A 311 -20.06 -10.72 -6.94
N GLU A 312 -19.24 -9.68 -6.87
CA GLU A 312 -19.64 -8.33 -7.32
C GLU A 312 -19.48 -8.11 -8.83
N LEU A 313 -18.98 -9.10 -9.57
CA LEU A 313 -18.78 -9.02 -11.04
C LEU A 313 -19.70 -9.94 -11.84
N ASP A 314 -20.82 -10.40 -11.27
CA ASP A 314 -21.78 -11.23 -11.98
C ASP A 314 -22.35 -10.55 -13.24
N GLU A 315 -22.50 -9.21 -13.24
CA GLU A 315 -22.91 -8.43 -14.42
C GLU A 315 -21.74 -8.07 -15.36
N TYR A 316 -20.50 -8.36 -14.97
CA TYR A 316 -19.25 -8.03 -15.68
C TYR A 316 -18.37 -9.28 -15.86
N GLU A 317 -18.97 -10.37 -16.35
CA GLU A 317 -18.33 -11.69 -16.44
C GLU A 317 -17.00 -11.69 -17.22
N GLU A 318 -16.91 -10.91 -18.30
CA GLU A 318 -15.66 -10.75 -19.06
C GLU A 318 -14.53 -10.10 -18.23
N LEU A 319 -14.88 -9.17 -17.34
CA LEU A 319 -13.90 -8.58 -16.41
C LEU A 319 -13.51 -9.59 -15.34
N ALA A 320 -14.48 -10.35 -14.83
CA ALA A 320 -14.23 -11.44 -13.90
C ALA A 320 -13.27 -12.46 -14.51
N ASP A 321 -13.43 -12.82 -15.79
CA ASP A 321 -12.53 -13.72 -16.50
C ASP A 321 -11.11 -13.15 -16.63
N ILE A 322 -10.95 -11.86 -16.91
CA ILE A 322 -9.64 -11.21 -16.93
C ILE A 322 -8.95 -11.33 -15.56
N ILE A 323 -9.70 -11.14 -14.45
CA ILE A 323 -9.17 -11.28 -13.10
C ILE A 323 -8.85 -12.74 -12.78
N ARG A 324 -9.72 -13.68 -13.16
CA ARG A 324 -9.50 -15.12 -12.99
C ARG A 324 -8.23 -15.59 -13.70
N GLU A 325 -7.99 -15.15 -14.93
CA GLU A 325 -6.78 -15.47 -15.68
C GLU A 325 -5.49 -15.01 -14.98
N CYS A 326 -5.54 -13.87 -14.25
CA CYS A 326 -4.41 -13.45 -13.43
C CYS A 326 -4.08 -14.47 -12.33
N THR A 327 -5.07 -15.24 -11.84
CA THR A 327 -4.90 -16.21 -10.74
C THR A 327 -4.60 -17.63 -11.21
N ILE A 328 -4.30 -17.85 -12.50
CA ILE A 328 -3.88 -19.15 -13.01
C ILE A 328 -2.53 -19.54 -12.42
N PRO A 329 -2.41 -20.71 -11.76
CA PRO A 329 -1.16 -21.15 -11.15
C PRO A 329 -0.03 -21.33 -12.16
N LYS A 330 -0.33 -21.95 -13.32
CA LYS A 330 0.64 -22.14 -14.41
C LYS A 330 0.97 -20.79 -15.06
N ARG A 331 2.18 -20.29 -14.78
CA ARG A 331 2.58 -18.92 -15.12
C ARG A 331 2.50 -18.60 -16.62
N GLU A 332 2.80 -19.57 -17.48
CA GLU A 332 2.77 -19.42 -18.95
C GLU A 332 1.33 -19.24 -19.50
N MET A 333 0.32 -19.61 -18.70
CA MET A 333 -1.12 -19.46 -19.04
C MET A 333 -1.71 -18.17 -18.46
N ARG A 334 -0.94 -17.47 -17.63
CA ARG A 334 -1.36 -16.23 -16.97
C ARG A 334 -1.15 -15.05 -17.90
N VAL A 335 -1.84 -13.94 -17.64
CA VAL A 335 -1.55 -12.66 -18.32
C VAL A 335 -0.05 -12.36 -18.22
N SER A 336 0.59 -12.08 -19.35
CA SER A 336 2.06 -12.05 -19.46
C SER A 336 2.72 -10.80 -18.84
N SER A 337 1.99 -9.68 -18.77
CA SER A 337 2.53 -8.42 -18.24
C SER A 337 1.43 -7.51 -17.70
N SER A 338 1.79 -6.65 -16.74
CA SER A 338 0.87 -5.63 -16.21
C SER A 338 0.45 -4.61 -17.27
N GLN A 339 1.30 -4.31 -18.24
CA GLN A 339 0.93 -3.45 -19.37
C GLN A 339 -0.10 -4.13 -20.29
N GLY A 340 0.05 -5.42 -20.56
CA GLY A 340 -0.92 -6.23 -21.31
C GLY A 340 -2.26 -6.32 -20.58
N LEU A 341 -2.23 -6.52 -19.26
CA LEU A 341 -3.42 -6.50 -18.41
C LEU A 341 -4.14 -5.15 -18.49
N LEU A 342 -3.38 -4.06 -18.39
CA LEU A 342 -3.93 -2.69 -18.50
C LEU A 342 -4.65 -2.45 -19.83
N LEU A 343 -4.07 -2.89 -20.94
CA LEU A 343 -4.69 -2.76 -22.25
C LEU A 343 -5.99 -3.56 -22.34
N ARG A 344 -5.99 -4.83 -21.91
CA ARG A 344 -7.19 -5.68 -21.91
C ARG A 344 -8.35 -5.07 -21.12
N VAL A 345 -8.07 -4.57 -19.90
CA VAL A 345 -9.12 -3.94 -19.06
C VAL A 345 -9.62 -2.64 -19.69
N LYS A 346 -8.74 -1.84 -20.32
CA LYS A 346 -9.15 -0.62 -21.04
C LYS A 346 -10.03 -0.92 -22.26
N ASP A 347 -9.65 -1.92 -23.04
CA ASP A 347 -10.40 -2.34 -24.23
C ASP A 347 -11.78 -2.87 -23.83
N TRP A 348 -11.83 -3.71 -22.78
CA TRP A 348 -13.08 -4.18 -22.20
C TRP A 348 -13.96 -3.01 -21.71
N ALA A 349 -13.43 -2.08 -20.94
CA ALA A 349 -14.18 -0.92 -20.44
C ALA A 349 -14.75 -0.07 -21.58
N LYS A 350 -13.97 0.15 -22.63
CA LYS A 350 -14.41 0.84 -23.85
C LYS A 350 -15.56 0.10 -24.56
N ALA A 351 -15.44 -1.22 -24.72
CA ALA A 351 -16.46 -2.05 -25.36
C ALA A 351 -17.78 -2.04 -24.61
N ASN A 352 -17.72 -1.92 -23.27
CA ASN A 352 -18.88 -1.91 -22.38
C ASN A 352 -19.36 -0.47 -22.02
N ASN A 353 -18.84 0.58 -22.70
CA ASN A 353 -19.19 1.97 -22.46
C ASN A 353 -18.96 2.45 -21.00
N ILE A 354 -18.00 1.85 -20.28
CA ILE A 354 -17.65 2.21 -18.92
C ILE A 354 -16.67 3.38 -18.95
N THR A 355 -17.07 4.50 -18.35
CA THR A 355 -16.20 5.66 -18.22
C THR A 355 -15.24 5.47 -17.04
N LEU A 356 -13.95 5.55 -17.30
CA LEU A 356 -12.89 5.45 -16.29
C LEU A 356 -12.29 6.86 -16.05
N PRO A 357 -12.66 7.54 -14.94
CA PRO A 357 -12.20 8.90 -14.65
C PRO A 357 -10.68 9.03 -14.60
N SER A 358 -9.98 7.99 -14.11
CA SER A 358 -8.52 7.95 -14.06
C SER A 358 -7.83 8.01 -15.44
N LEU A 359 -8.54 7.64 -16.50
CA LEU A 359 -8.04 7.68 -17.88
C LEU A 359 -8.38 8.99 -18.59
N ALA A 360 -9.43 9.69 -18.16
CA ALA A 360 -9.92 10.92 -18.78
C ALA A 360 -9.07 12.16 -18.44
N THR A 361 -8.20 12.10 -17.44
CA THR A 361 -7.51 13.26 -16.86
C THR A 361 -6.03 13.40 -17.27
N ARG A 362 -5.60 12.79 -18.38
CA ARG A 362 -4.27 13.08 -18.97
C ARG A 362 -4.44 13.82 -20.29
N PRO A 363 -4.03 15.12 -20.36
CA PRO A 363 -3.71 15.72 -21.64
C PRO A 363 -2.44 15.10 -22.23
#